data_9f9dba1640a257810dbf5dbd30895a79
#
_entry.id   9f9dba1640a257810dbf5dbd30895a79
#
_cell.length_a   1.000
_cell.length_b   1.000
_cell.length_c   1.000
_cell.angle_alpha   90.00
_cell.angle_beta   90.00
_cell.angle_gamma   90.00
#
_symmetry.space_group_name_H-M   'P 1'
#
loop_
_entity.id
_entity.type
_entity.pdbx_description
1 polymer ?
#
loop_
_entity_poly.entity_id
_entity_poly.type
_entity_poly.pdbx_seq_one_letter_code
_entity_poly.pdbx_strand_id
1 'polypeptide(L)'
;MNSRKNVAIVGAAGSCGRQLAVQLLDREILSPDARLQLVAHHGGASEYETHGLRADLRDAFADTAPTIELIDQPEQLDADILVMLAGSTVPTDPTQNVDRVALARTNLQIFTAFAEELARRDSTPPLVIVQSNPVELGVEVFSRVIDRHLVVGAGAYSDSIRFRREIADSLGVRRTDVNAVMLGQHGDNLIPAWSQVAVNGISSDVLASWIAEQRNGRSLEQLPEEILAHRGELLSIVANRDVHGAFAHAAQLPPEIRAAVKPFLVHTTAGHTTEIVTAHSVADIIDTVVNGEPTVLPLQVMLDNDYLELAGVGGVPVRLGSQGWTEVVDLGLAEDEVAALRRAFNAVAAVSAAVQAS
;
A
#
# COMPACT_ATOMS: atom_id res chain seq x y z
N MET A 1 -18.96 18.53 6.19
CA MET A 1 -18.19 19.32 5.19
C MET A 1 -16.77 18.79 5.25
N ASN A 2 -16.25 18.28 4.11
CA ASN A 2 -14.87 17.83 4.03
C ASN A 2 -13.92 18.97 4.42
N SER A 3 -12.92 18.69 5.26
CA SER A 3 -11.92 19.69 5.58
C SER A 3 -11.13 20.05 4.31
N ARG A 4 -10.84 21.33 4.10
CA ARG A 4 -9.96 21.72 3.00
C ARG A 4 -8.57 21.14 3.25
N LYS A 5 -8.18 20.15 2.44
CA LYS A 5 -6.85 19.55 2.44
C LYS A 5 -6.31 19.54 1.01
N ASN A 6 -5.14 20.13 0.83
CA ASN A 6 -4.42 20.10 -0.43
C ASN A 6 -3.66 18.78 -0.53
N VAL A 7 -3.67 18.14 -1.69
CA VAL A 7 -3.02 16.85 -1.92
C VAL A 7 -1.97 16.99 -3.03
N ALA A 8 -0.77 16.46 -2.79
CA ALA A 8 0.27 16.34 -3.81
C ALA A 8 0.51 14.86 -4.13
N ILE A 9 0.53 14.50 -5.41
CA ILE A 9 0.80 13.16 -5.91
C ILE A 9 2.16 13.14 -6.60
N VAL A 10 3.17 12.59 -5.96
CA VAL A 10 4.49 12.37 -6.56
C VAL A 10 4.45 11.10 -7.41
N GLY A 11 4.79 11.25 -8.71
CA GLY A 11 4.59 10.18 -9.70
C GLY A 11 3.17 10.16 -10.29
N ALA A 12 2.53 11.33 -10.39
CA ALA A 12 1.16 11.48 -10.88
C ALA A 12 0.95 10.92 -12.30
N ALA A 13 1.93 11.01 -13.19
CA ALA A 13 1.85 10.48 -14.56
C ALA A 13 1.95 8.94 -14.64
N GLY A 14 2.43 8.27 -13.58
CA GLY A 14 2.47 6.81 -13.52
C GLY A 14 1.07 6.20 -13.45
N SER A 15 0.95 4.88 -13.71
CA SER A 15 -0.36 4.20 -13.75
C SER A 15 -1.14 4.35 -12.44
N CYS A 16 -0.50 4.16 -11.28
CA CYS A 16 -1.15 4.34 -9.98
C CYS A 16 -1.53 5.81 -9.73
N GLY A 17 -0.67 6.77 -10.11
CA GLY A 17 -0.92 8.19 -9.92
C GLY A 17 -2.12 8.69 -10.72
N ARG A 18 -2.25 8.28 -11.98
CA ARG A 18 -3.40 8.58 -12.84
C ARG A 18 -4.69 8.03 -12.24
N GLN A 19 -4.68 6.76 -11.82
CA GLN A 19 -5.85 6.12 -11.19
C GLN A 19 -6.21 6.80 -9.87
N LEU A 20 -5.23 7.21 -9.06
CA LEU A 20 -5.50 7.94 -7.82
C LEU A 20 -6.13 9.30 -8.10
N ALA A 21 -5.57 10.08 -9.03
CA ALA A 21 -6.12 11.38 -9.39
C ALA A 21 -7.60 11.25 -9.85
N VAL A 22 -7.90 10.29 -10.71
CA VAL A 22 -9.28 10.02 -11.15
C VAL A 22 -10.18 9.65 -9.97
N GLN A 23 -9.75 8.75 -9.07
CA GLN A 23 -10.58 8.34 -7.93
C GLN A 23 -10.83 9.47 -6.92
N LEU A 24 -9.84 10.35 -6.70
CA LEU A 24 -10.01 11.52 -5.82
C LEU A 24 -11.07 12.49 -6.36
N LEU A 25 -11.13 12.66 -7.69
CA LEU A 25 -12.07 13.55 -8.35
C LEU A 25 -13.47 12.91 -8.50
N ASP A 26 -13.52 11.68 -8.98
CA ASP A 26 -14.79 10.95 -9.23
C ASP A 26 -15.57 10.69 -7.92
N ARG A 27 -14.84 10.42 -6.82
CA ARG A 27 -15.44 10.22 -5.49
C ARG A 27 -15.64 11.53 -4.71
N GLU A 28 -15.30 12.69 -5.30
CA GLU A 28 -15.40 14.02 -4.68
C GLU A 28 -14.76 14.07 -3.27
N ILE A 29 -13.62 13.39 -3.10
CA ILE A 29 -12.90 13.34 -1.81
C ILE A 29 -12.34 14.73 -1.46
N LEU A 30 -11.87 15.47 -2.47
CA LEU A 30 -11.31 16.80 -2.29
C LEU A 30 -12.40 17.86 -2.39
N SER A 31 -12.36 18.84 -1.47
CA SER A 31 -13.22 20.03 -1.55
C SER A 31 -12.92 20.84 -2.84
N PRO A 32 -13.92 21.46 -3.50
CA PRO A 32 -13.68 22.26 -4.71
C PRO A 32 -12.70 23.44 -4.51
N ASP A 33 -12.53 23.93 -3.29
CA ASP A 33 -11.58 24.98 -2.92
C ASP A 33 -10.19 24.45 -2.51
N ALA A 34 -9.98 23.12 -2.55
CA ALA A 34 -8.68 22.50 -2.34
C ALA A 34 -7.79 22.63 -3.60
N ARG A 35 -6.56 22.11 -3.49
CA ARG A 35 -5.61 21.98 -4.60
C ARG A 35 -5.17 20.53 -4.74
N LEU A 36 -5.11 20.07 -5.99
CA LEU A 36 -4.49 18.81 -6.36
C LEU A 36 -3.19 19.11 -7.12
N GLN A 37 -2.04 18.83 -6.52
CA GLN A 37 -0.73 19.02 -7.11
C GLN A 37 -0.25 17.73 -7.77
N LEU A 38 -0.08 17.74 -9.07
CA LEU A 38 0.49 16.66 -9.86
C LEU A 38 2.00 16.89 -9.97
N VAL A 39 2.80 16.05 -9.29
CA VAL A 39 4.24 16.23 -9.23
C VAL A 39 4.93 15.36 -10.27
N ALA A 40 5.65 16.01 -11.20
CA ALA A 40 6.44 15.39 -12.26
C ALA A 40 7.94 15.47 -11.95
N HIS A 41 8.74 14.73 -12.69
CA HIS A 41 10.21 14.87 -12.68
C HIS A 41 10.61 15.90 -13.73
N HIS A 42 11.23 17.00 -13.30
CA HIS A 42 11.71 18.06 -14.19
C HIS A 42 12.63 17.53 -15.31
N GLY A 43 12.33 17.94 -16.55
CA GLY A 43 13.09 17.51 -17.73
C GLY A 43 12.93 16.04 -18.13
N GLY A 44 12.11 15.26 -17.40
CA GLY A 44 11.82 13.87 -17.72
C GLY A 44 10.58 13.68 -18.59
N ALA A 45 10.42 12.46 -19.14
CA ALA A 45 9.21 12.10 -19.91
C ALA A 45 7.92 12.30 -19.13
N SER A 46 7.95 12.06 -17.82
CA SER A 46 6.79 12.24 -16.94
C SER A 46 6.29 13.68 -16.85
N GLU A 47 7.13 14.69 -17.13
CA GLU A 47 6.68 16.09 -17.16
C GLU A 47 5.67 16.30 -18.28
N TYR A 48 6.00 15.86 -19.51
CA TYR A 48 5.10 15.97 -20.67
C TYR A 48 3.80 15.21 -20.44
N GLU A 49 3.90 13.99 -19.90
CA GLU A 49 2.73 13.17 -19.60
C GLU A 49 1.84 13.80 -18.53
N THR A 50 2.42 14.49 -17.54
CA THR A 50 1.66 15.17 -16.48
C THR A 50 0.91 16.39 -17.02
N HIS A 51 1.46 17.12 -18.01
CA HIS A 51 0.73 18.19 -18.71
C HIS A 51 -0.53 17.66 -19.41
N GLY A 52 -0.38 16.52 -20.14
CA GLY A 52 -1.52 15.85 -20.78
C GLY A 52 -2.57 15.37 -19.75
N LEU A 53 -2.12 14.71 -18.68
CA LEU A 53 -3.00 14.25 -17.61
C LEU A 53 -3.77 15.43 -16.97
N ARG A 54 -3.10 16.54 -16.67
CA ARG A 54 -3.75 17.73 -16.11
C ARG A 54 -4.84 18.28 -17.03
N ALA A 55 -4.58 18.35 -18.33
CA ALA A 55 -5.57 18.83 -19.29
C ALA A 55 -6.79 17.90 -19.34
N ASP A 56 -6.57 16.59 -19.44
CA ASP A 56 -7.62 15.56 -19.50
C ASP A 56 -8.50 15.55 -18.24
N LEU A 57 -7.87 15.61 -17.06
CA LEU A 57 -8.60 15.70 -15.78
C LEU A 57 -9.46 16.96 -15.67
N ARG A 58 -8.95 18.12 -16.14
CA ARG A 58 -9.70 19.38 -16.13
C ARG A 58 -10.89 19.37 -17.07
N ASP A 59 -10.75 18.69 -18.21
CA ASP A 59 -11.84 18.56 -19.18
C ASP A 59 -12.90 17.56 -18.66
N ALA A 60 -12.47 16.43 -18.09
CA ALA A 60 -13.37 15.40 -17.59
C ALA A 60 -14.17 15.83 -16.35
N PHE A 61 -13.55 16.60 -15.45
CA PHE A 61 -14.13 17.01 -14.16
C PHE A 61 -14.32 18.53 -14.05
N ALA A 62 -14.68 19.20 -15.16
CA ALA A 62 -14.75 20.65 -15.25
C ALA A 62 -15.64 21.31 -14.20
N ASP A 63 -16.70 20.64 -13.78
CA ASP A 63 -17.72 21.18 -12.86
C ASP A 63 -17.40 20.95 -11.38
N THR A 64 -16.55 19.95 -11.06
CA THR A 64 -16.34 19.46 -9.68
C THR A 64 -14.88 19.50 -9.24
N ALA A 65 -13.92 19.54 -10.17
CA ALA A 65 -12.51 19.46 -9.82
C ALA A 65 -12.03 20.66 -9.00
N PRO A 66 -11.19 20.42 -7.97
CA PRO A 66 -10.42 21.49 -7.33
C PRO A 66 -9.42 22.11 -8.32
N THR A 67 -8.65 23.10 -7.88
CA THR A 67 -7.55 23.62 -8.69
C THR A 67 -6.49 22.52 -8.90
N ILE A 68 -6.24 22.14 -10.16
CA ILE A 68 -5.22 21.14 -10.53
C ILE A 68 -3.95 21.86 -10.98
N GLU A 69 -2.88 21.73 -10.20
CA GLU A 69 -1.57 22.34 -10.43
C GLU A 69 -0.56 21.30 -10.92
N LEU A 70 0.40 21.74 -11.74
CA LEU A 70 1.55 20.93 -12.10
C LEU A 70 2.75 21.46 -11.33
N ILE A 71 3.50 20.55 -10.70
CA ILE A 71 4.71 20.82 -9.93
C ILE A 71 5.85 20.00 -10.53
N ASP A 72 6.96 20.62 -10.85
CA ASP A 72 8.15 19.97 -11.41
C ASP A 72 9.39 20.10 -10.52
N GLN A 73 9.28 20.86 -9.42
CA GLN A 73 10.34 21.04 -8.42
C GLN A 73 9.79 20.75 -7.02
N PRO A 74 10.49 19.95 -6.21
CA PRO A 74 10.03 19.65 -4.84
C PRO A 74 9.79 20.89 -3.99
N GLU A 75 10.53 21.98 -4.21
CA GLU A 75 10.40 23.25 -3.50
C GLU A 75 9.05 23.93 -3.69
N GLN A 76 8.33 23.63 -4.75
CA GLN A 76 7.00 24.18 -5.07
C GLN A 76 5.86 23.43 -4.36
N LEU A 77 6.16 22.33 -3.66
CA LEU A 77 5.15 21.58 -2.92
C LEU A 77 4.47 22.48 -1.87
N ASP A 78 3.15 22.47 -1.87
CA ASP A 78 2.34 23.16 -0.86
C ASP A 78 1.05 22.34 -0.64
N ALA A 79 1.19 21.26 0.11
CA ALA A 79 0.15 20.29 0.34
C ALA A 79 0.06 19.89 1.81
N ASP A 80 -1.15 19.54 2.26
CA ASP A 80 -1.43 18.96 3.58
C ASP A 80 -1.19 17.44 3.60
N ILE A 81 -1.29 16.81 2.42
CA ILE A 81 -1.08 15.37 2.22
C ILE A 81 -0.15 15.17 1.03
N LEU A 82 0.96 14.48 1.25
CA LEU A 82 1.92 14.07 0.21
C LEU A 82 1.79 12.58 -0.04
N VAL A 83 1.47 12.20 -1.28
CA VAL A 83 1.40 10.79 -1.69
C VAL A 83 2.62 10.43 -2.51
N MET A 84 3.41 9.47 -2.03
CA MET A 84 4.60 8.97 -2.70
C MET A 84 4.27 7.73 -3.54
N LEU A 85 4.10 7.94 -4.85
CA LEU A 85 3.87 6.90 -5.87
C LEU A 85 5.00 6.83 -6.91
N ALA A 86 5.97 7.74 -6.84
CA ALA A 86 7.14 7.71 -7.73
C ALA A 86 8.09 6.60 -7.32
N GLY A 87 8.65 5.93 -8.31
CA GLY A 87 9.67 4.92 -8.10
C GLY A 87 9.83 3.99 -9.31
N SER A 88 10.96 3.32 -9.36
CA SER A 88 11.19 2.22 -10.29
C SER A 88 10.43 0.97 -9.81
N THR A 89 9.82 0.26 -10.75
CA THR A 89 9.09 -0.97 -10.49
C THR A 89 9.81 -2.18 -11.06
N VAL A 90 9.46 -3.36 -10.56
CA VAL A 90 9.96 -4.64 -11.10
C VAL A 90 9.56 -4.73 -12.58
N PRO A 91 10.46 -5.20 -13.49
CA PRO A 91 10.10 -5.48 -14.86
C PRO A 91 8.90 -6.43 -14.97
N THR A 92 8.07 -6.21 -15.98
CA THR A 92 6.91 -7.06 -16.25
C THR A 92 7.25 -8.36 -16.96
N ASP A 93 8.45 -8.45 -17.55
CA ASP A 93 8.97 -9.66 -18.18
C ASP A 93 9.44 -10.66 -17.09
N PRO A 94 8.76 -11.81 -16.94
CA PRO A 94 9.09 -12.79 -15.91
C PRO A 94 10.45 -13.48 -16.11
N THR A 95 11.05 -13.33 -17.29
CA THR A 95 12.37 -13.92 -17.61
C THR A 95 13.55 -13.02 -17.22
N GLN A 96 13.30 -11.76 -16.91
CA GLN A 96 14.34 -10.84 -16.48
C GLN A 96 14.72 -11.09 -15.01
N ASN A 97 16.03 -11.17 -14.79
CA ASN A 97 16.55 -11.23 -13.43
C ASN A 97 16.46 -9.85 -12.78
N VAL A 98 15.74 -9.75 -11.66
CA VAL A 98 15.47 -8.49 -10.96
C VAL A 98 16.45 -8.34 -9.81
N ASP A 99 17.31 -7.35 -9.87
CA ASP A 99 18.07 -6.89 -8.71
C ASP A 99 17.17 -5.99 -7.85
N ARG A 100 16.50 -6.60 -6.87
CA ARG A 100 15.61 -5.89 -5.94
C ARG A 100 16.34 -4.88 -5.08
N VAL A 101 17.61 -5.10 -4.77
CA VAL A 101 18.43 -4.17 -3.99
C VAL A 101 18.74 -2.93 -4.83
N ALA A 102 19.09 -3.09 -6.12
CA ALA A 102 19.30 -1.98 -7.02
C ALA A 102 18.04 -1.14 -7.21
N LEU A 103 16.86 -1.77 -7.37
CA LEU A 103 15.58 -1.07 -7.43
C LEU A 103 15.29 -0.30 -6.14
N ALA A 104 15.51 -0.94 -4.99
CA ALA A 104 15.31 -0.30 -3.69
C ALA A 104 16.22 0.92 -3.50
N ARG A 105 17.47 0.87 -3.99
CA ARG A 105 18.40 2.02 -3.97
C ARG A 105 17.92 3.17 -4.83
N THR A 106 17.45 2.88 -6.03
CA THR A 106 16.90 3.92 -6.91
C THR A 106 15.73 4.63 -6.21
N ASN A 107 14.85 3.86 -5.58
CA ASN A 107 13.71 4.42 -4.87
C ASN A 107 14.12 5.13 -3.58
N LEU A 108 15.15 4.65 -2.87
CA LEU A 108 15.73 5.35 -1.72
C LEU A 108 16.20 6.76 -2.08
N GLN A 109 16.86 6.95 -3.24
CA GLN A 109 17.29 8.27 -3.70
C GLN A 109 16.10 9.21 -3.91
N ILE A 110 15.01 8.71 -4.50
CA ILE A 110 13.77 9.49 -4.68
C ILE A 110 13.18 9.88 -3.34
N PHE A 111 13.01 8.91 -2.42
CA PHE A 111 12.46 9.17 -1.09
C PHE A 111 13.30 10.18 -0.31
N THR A 112 14.64 10.03 -0.36
CA THR A 112 15.57 10.93 0.33
C THR A 112 15.47 12.36 -0.18
N ALA A 113 15.39 12.57 -1.51
CA ALA A 113 15.27 13.91 -2.09
C ALA A 113 14.02 14.65 -1.58
N PHE A 114 12.86 13.98 -1.52
CA PHE A 114 11.64 14.58 -0.98
C PHE A 114 11.69 14.75 0.54
N ALA A 115 12.26 13.78 1.27
CA ALA A 115 12.40 13.86 2.73
C ALA A 115 13.32 15.03 3.13
N GLU A 116 14.45 15.21 2.46
CA GLU A 116 15.37 16.34 2.68
C GLU A 116 14.70 17.69 2.39
N GLU A 117 13.85 17.76 1.37
CA GLU A 117 13.08 18.96 1.09
C GLU A 117 12.09 19.27 2.20
N LEU A 118 11.36 18.28 2.69
CA LEU A 118 10.45 18.47 3.83
C LEU A 118 11.19 18.91 5.09
N ALA A 119 12.39 18.34 5.34
CA ALA A 119 13.22 18.72 6.50
C ALA A 119 13.76 20.17 6.46
N ARG A 120 13.88 20.77 5.26
CA ARG A 120 14.37 22.14 5.06
C ARG A 120 13.29 23.21 5.27
N ARG A 121 12.03 22.81 5.28
CA ARG A 121 10.90 23.75 5.36
C ARG A 121 10.59 24.17 6.78
N ASP A 122 10.32 25.44 6.96
CA ASP A 122 9.80 25.99 8.23
C ASP A 122 8.25 25.82 8.35
N SER A 123 7.60 25.28 7.33
CA SER A 123 6.16 25.05 7.33
C SER A 123 5.78 23.74 8.05
N THR A 124 4.53 23.62 8.49
CA THR A 124 4.00 22.38 9.05
C THR A 124 4.17 21.24 8.02
N PRO A 125 4.81 20.11 8.40
CA PRO A 125 4.97 18.99 7.49
C PRO A 125 3.63 18.40 7.06
N PRO A 126 3.49 17.93 5.80
CA PRO A 126 2.31 17.20 5.36
C PRO A 126 2.24 15.82 6.02
N LEU A 127 1.03 15.24 6.03
CA LEU A 127 0.90 13.80 6.21
C LEU A 127 1.45 13.10 4.96
N VAL A 128 2.39 12.18 5.13
CA VAL A 128 3.02 11.43 4.03
C VAL A 128 2.42 10.03 3.93
N ILE A 129 1.88 9.70 2.76
CA ILE A 129 1.36 8.37 2.43
C ILE A 129 2.32 7.71 1.43
N VAL A 130 3.01 6.67 1.85
CA VAL A 130 3.95 5.92 1.01
C VAL A 130 3.26 4.70 0.42
N GLN A 131 3.34 4.56 -0.90
CA GLN A 131 2.87 3.36 -1.62
C GLN A 131 3.93 2.82 -2.59
N SER A 132 4.96 3.60 -2.93
CA SER A 132 6.10 3.11 -3.73
C SER A 132 6.89 2.06 -2.97
N ASN A 133 7.26 0.99 -3.67
CA ASN A 133 8.02 -0.11 -3.09
C ASN A 133 9.54 0.15 -3.05
N PRO A 134 10.25 -0.29 -1.97
CA PRO A 134 9.69 -0.89 -0.75
C PRO A 134 8.97 0.12 0.12
N VAL A 135 7.71 -0.14 0.45
CA VAL A 135 6.88 0.78 1.26
C VAL A 135 7.52 1.09 2.60
N GLU A 136 8.03 0.06 3.28
CA GLU A 136 8.66 0.18 4.59
C GLU A 136 9.91 1.08 4.56
N LEU A 137 10.71 0.99 3.50
CA LEU A 137 11.88 1.85 3.32
C LEU A 137 11.47 3.33 3.17
N GLY A 138 10.42 3.61 2.41
CA GLY A 138 9.89 4.96 2.27
C GLY A 138 9.36 5.49 3.61
N VAL A 139 8.57 4.71 4.35
CA VAL A 139 8.09 5.08 5.68
C VAL A 139 9.27 5.37 6.63
N GLU A 140 10.31 4.53 6.61
CA GLU A 140 11.50 4.74 7.43
C GLU A 140 12.21 6.06 7.10
N VAL A 141 12.42 6.35 5.82
CA VAL A 141 13.11 7.57 5.36
C VAL A 141 12.37 8.83 5.79
N PHE A 142 11.06 8.91 5.57
CA PHE A 142 10.28 10.08 5.96
C PHE A 142 10.16 10.22 7.48
N SER A 143 9.98 9.12 8.21
CA SER A 143 9.87 9.14 9.69
C SER A 143 11.17 9.57 10.41
N ARG A 144 12.31 9.63 9.70
CA ARG A 144 13.56 10.16 10.24
C ARG A 144 13.65 11.68 10.21
N VAL A 145 12.83 12.34 9.39
CA VAL A 145 12.93 13.79 9.16
C VAL A 145 11.69 14.57 9.59
N ILE A 146 10.53 13.90 9.69
CA ILE A 146 9.31 14.49 10.24
C ILE A 146 8.72 13.58 11.32
N ASP A 147 7.73 14.08 12.07
CA ASP A 147 7.05 13.29 13.09
C ASP A 147 6.50 11.99 12.48
N ARG A 148 6.89 10.84 13.05
CA ARG A 148 6.46 9.52 12.62
C ARG A 148 4.93 9.35 12.54
N HIS A 149 4.18 10.09 13.37
CA HIS A 149 2.72 10.07 13.37
C HIS A 149 2.11 10.70 12.11
N LEU A 150 2.89 11.45 11.34
CA LEU A 150 2.54 12.00 10.03
C LEU A 150 2.97 11.10 8.87
N VAL A 151 3.51 9.90 9.11
CA VAL A 151 4.01 9.03 8.05
C VAL A 151 3.32 7.67 8.11
N VAL A 152 2.69 7.26 7.01
CA VAL A 152 2.03 5.97 6.87
C VAL A 152 2.35 5.31 5.53
N GLY A 153 2.39 3.99 5.50
CA GLY A 153 2.43 3.20 4.29
C GLY A 153 1.10 2.51 4.02
N ALA A 154 0.66 2.47 2.76
CA ALA A 154 -0.64 1.93 2.37
C ALA A 154 -0.60 0.43 1.98
N GLY A 155 0.56 -0.24 2.07
CA GLY A 155 0.75 -1.62 1.64
C GLY A 155 -0.12 -2.62 2.38
N ALA A 156 -0.08 -2.62 3.72
CA ALA A 156 -0.87 -3.54 4.55
C ALA A 156 -2.38 -3.35 4.35
N TYR A 157 -2.84 -2.12 4.12
CA TYR A 157 -4.24 -1.87 3.82
C TYR A 157 -4.64 -2.43 2.45
N SER A 158 -3.81 -2.25 1.42
CA SER A 158 -4.06 -2.84 0.10
C SER A 158 -4.06 -4.37 0.13
N ASP A 159 -3.18 -5.00 0.92
CA ASP A 159 -3.17 -6.45 1.12
C ASP A 159 -4.41 -6.93 1.89
N SER A 160 -4.88 -6.15 2.87
CA SER A 160 -6.11 -6.44 3.62
C SER A 160 -7.36 -6.36 2.75
N ILE A 161 -7.43 -5.42 1.80
CA ILE A 161 -8.52 -5.34 0.81
C ILE A 161 -8.58 -6.63 -0.02
N ARG A 162 -7.42 -7.13 -0.46
CA ARG A 162 -7.30 -8.40 -1.23
C ARG A 162 -7.72 -9.59 -0.37
N PHE A 163 -7.20 -9.69 0.85
CA PHE A 163 -7.51 -10.79 1.75
C PHE A 163 -9.01 -10.87 2.07
N ARG A 164 -9.64 -9.74 2.39
CA ARG A 164 -11.10 -9.67 2.58
C ARG A 164 -11.87 -10.15 1.34
N ARG A 165 -11.39 -9.80 0.14
CA ARG A 165 -11.99 -10.26 -1.11
C ARG A 165 -11.88 -11.77 -1.26
N GLU A 166 -10.71 -12.36 -1.01
CA GLU A 166 -10.50 -13.80 -1.15
C GLU A 166 -11.31 -14.61 -0.14
N ILE A 167 -11.46 -14.12 1.09
CA ILE A 167 -12.36 -14.73 2.10
C ILE A 167 -13.82 -14.64 1.62
N ALA A 168 -14.26 -13.47 1.18
CA ALA A 168 -15.64 -13.27 0.70
C ALA A 168 -16.00 -14.20 -0.45
N ASP A 169 -15.11 -14.35 -1.44
CA ASP A 169 -15.28 -15.24 -2.57
C ASP A 169 -15.34 -16.72 -2.14
N SER A 170 -14.52 -17.12 -1.17
CA SER A 170 -14.50 -18.50 -0.64
C SER A 170 -15.77 -18.85 0.13
N LEU A 171 -16.37 -17.86 0.80
CA LEU A 171 -17.58 -18.07 1.61
C LEU A 171 -18.87 -17.73 0.86
N GLY A 172 -18.79 -17.17 -0.37
CA GLY A 172 -19.93 -16.74 -1.15
C GLY A 172 -20.71 -15.58 -0.51
N VAL A 173 -20.01 -14.68 0.23
CA VAL A 173 -20.59 -13.51 0.90
C VAL A 173 -20.11 -12.21 0.25
N ARG A 174 -20.73 -11.06 0.60
CA ARG A 174 -20.25 -9.77 0.12
C ARG A 174 -18.96 -9.40 0.86
N ARG A 175 -18.01 -8.72 0.16
CA ARG A 175 -16.78 -8.21 0.77
C ARG A 175 -17.04 -7.29 1.97
N THR A 176 -18.14 -6.52 1.94
CA THR A 176 -18.54 -5.63 3.03
C THR A 176 -18.94 -6.37 4.30
N ASP A 177 -19.25 -7.65 4.21
CA ASP A 177 -19.61 -8.49 5.35
C ASP A 177 -18.37 -9.12 6.02
N VAL A 178 -17.19 -9.00 5.39
CA VAL A 178 -15.92 -9.56 5.88
C VAL A 178 -15.08 -8.48 6.56
N ASN A 179 -14.71 -8.70 7.81
CA ASN A 179 -13.66 -7.98 8.51
C ASN A 179 -12.43 -8.90 8.63
N ALA A 180 -11.33 -8.49 8.04
CA ALA A 180 -10.06 -9.21 8.07
C ALA A 180 -8.92 -8.24 7.75
N VAL A 181 -7.74 -8.46 8.32
CA VAL A 181 -6.55 -7.63 8.13
C VAL A 181 -5.32 -8.47 7.79
N MET A 182 -4.46 -7.91 6.96
CA MET A 182 -3.09 -8.34 6.72
C MET A 182 -2.15 -7.37 7.42
N LEU A 183 -1.15 -7.89 8.12
CA LEU A 183 -0.16 -7.14 8.88
C LEU A 183 1.26 -7.47 8.38
N GLY A 184 2.28 -6.89 9.03
CA GLY A 184 3.68 -7.19 8.76
C GLY A 184 4.27 -6.44 7.57
N GLN A 185 5.09 -7.12 6.76
CA GLN A 185 5.73 -6.52 5.60
C GLN A 185 4.86 -6.65 4.35
N HIS A 186 4.71 -5.57 3.59
CA HIS A 186 4.01 -5.59 2.31
C HIS A 186 4.68 -6.54 1.31
N GLY A 187 3.92 -7.49 0.80
CA GLY A 187 4.30 -8.39 -0.29
C GLY A 187 4.96 -9.69 0.12
N ASP A 188 6.07 -9.68 0.87
CA ASP A 188 6.85 -10.91 1.11
C ASP A 188 6.58 -11.57 2.48
N ASN A 189 6.52 -10.81 3.58
CA ASN A 189 6.24 -11.33 4.92
C ASN A 189 4.93 -10.75 5.46
N LEU A 190 3.87 -10.84 4.66
CA LEU A 190 2.53 -10.49 5.10
C LEU A 190 1.97 -11.54 6.06
N ILE A 191 1.15 -11.09 6.99
CA ILE A 191 0.61 -11.91 8.06
C ILE A 191 -0.91 -11.80 8.04
N PRO A 192 -1.62 -12.86 7.63
CA PRO A 192 -3.06 -12.92 7.76
C PRO A 192 -3.43 -13.04 9.24
N ALA A 193 -4.06 -12.01 9.81
CA ALA A 193 -4.55 -12.05 11.18
C ALA A 193 -5.85 -12.87 11.25
N TRP A 194 -5.73 -14.18 11.17
CA TRP A 194 -6.84 -15.13 11.16
C TRP A 194 -7.67 -15.07 12.44
N SER A 195 -7.03 -14.78 13.58
CA SER A 195 -7.70 -14.57 14.88
C SER A 195 -8.68 -13.40 14.87
N GLN A 196 -8.51 -12.47 13.91
CA GLN A 196 -9.30 -11.24 13.78
C GLN A 196 -10.35 -11.31 12.66
N VAL A 197 -10.45 -12.44 11.97
CA VAL A 197 -11.44 -12.60 10.90
C VAL A 197 -12.84 -12.71 11.51
N ALA A 198 -13.74 -11.84 11.05
CA ALA A 198 -15.17 -11.89 11.39
C ALA A 198 -15.99 -11.72 10.11
N VAL A 199 -17.13 -12.40 10.04
CA VAL A 199 -18.02 -12.35 8.87
C VAL A 199 -19.46 -12.17 9.32
N ASN A 200 -20.09 -11.09 8.89
CA ASN A 200 -21.48 -10.84 9.21
C ASN A 200 -22.38 -11.95 8.67
N GLY A 201 -23.26 -12.48 9.52
CA GLY A 201 -24.17 -13.56 9.16
C GLY A 201 -23.59 -14.98 9.26
N ILE A 202 -22.32 -15.13 9.65
CA ILE A 202 -21.70 -16.44 9.96
C ILE A 202 -21.38 -16.50 11.45
N SER A 203 -21.80 -17.59 12.13
CA SER A 203 -21.50 -17.77 13.55
C SER A 203 -20.02 -18.05 13.77
N SER A 204 -19.51 -17.69 14.95
CA SER A 204 -18.08 -17.86 15.31
C SER A 204 -17.62 -19.31 15.21
N ASP A 205 -18.45 -20.29 15.58
CA ASP A 205 -18.08 -21.73 15.53
C ASP A 205 -17.94 -22.22 14.08
N VAL A 206 -18.87 -21.81 13.19
CA VAL A 206 -18.81 -22.15 11.78
C VAL A 206 -17.57 -21.51 11.13
N LEU A 207 -17.35 -20.24 11.44
CA LEU A 207 -16.19 -19.50 10.93
C LEU A 207 -14.87 -20.09 11.44
N ALA A 208 -14.77 -20.44 12.71
CA ALA A 208 -13.59 -21.08 13.29
C ALA A 208 -13.28 -22.43 12.61
N SER A 209 -14.31 -23.23 12.36
CA SER A 209 -14.14 -24.53 11.65
C SER A 209 -13.64 -24.31 10.23
N TRP A 210 -14.21 -23.34 9.50
CA TRP A 210 -13.78 -22.99 8.16
C TRP A 210 -12.33 -22.44 8.14
N ILE A 211 -11.95 -21.57 9.10
CA ILE A 211 -10.57 -21.07 9.22
C ILE A 211 -9.60 -22.21 9.47
N ALA A 212 -9.95 -23.15 10.36
CA ALA A 212 -9.11 -24.33 10.64
C ALA A 212 -8.90 -25.18 9.38
N GLU A 213 -9.94 -25.35 8.56
CA GLU A 213 -9.85 -26.04 7.27
C GLU A 213 -8.94 -25.26 6.28
N GLN A 214 -9.11 -23.94 6.15
CA GLN A 214 -8.27 -23.13 5.27
C GLN A 214 -6.81 -23.15 5.70
N ARG A 215 -6.55 -23.03 6.98
CA ARG A 215 -5.18 -23.13 7.52
C ARG A 215 -4.59 -24.54 7.39
N ASN A 216 -5.40 -25.58 7.48
CA ASN A 216 -5.00 -26.98 7.34
C ASN A 216 -3.69 -27.34 8.07
N GLY A 217 -3.50 -26.83 9.30
CA GLY A 217 -2.31 -27.03 10.10
C GLY A 217 -1.04 -26.30 9.61
N ARG A 218 -1.15 -25.43 8.60
CA ARG A 218 0.00 -24.65 8.09
C ARG A 218 0.47 -23.62 9.12
N SER A 219 1.78 -23.47 9.19
CA SER A 219 2.44 -22.49 10.04
C SER A 219 2.61 -21.15 9.34
N LEU A 220 2.38 -20.04 10.05
CA LEU A 220 2.72 -18.71 9.56
C LEU A 220 4.24 -18.49 9.40
N GLU A 221 5.06 -19.37 9.96
CA GLU A 221 6.50 -19.34 9.73
C GLU A 221 6.88 -19.78 8.32
N GLN A 222 6.15 -20.75 7.76
CA GLN A 222 6.39 -21.30 6.42
C GLN A 222 5.70 -20.50 5.31
N LEU A 223 4.75 -19.62 5.67
CA LEU A 223 3.93 -18.87 4.71
C LEU A 223 4.74 -18.08 3.67
N PRO A 224 5.85 -17.39 4.00
CA PRO A 224 6.65 -16.68 3.00
C PRO A 224 7.25 -17.62 1.94
N GLU A 225 7.73 -18.78 2.35
CA GLU A 225 8.30 -19.80 1.44
C GLU A 225 7.21 -20.41 0.56
N GLU A 226 6.03 -20.70 1.11
CA GLU A 226 4.88 -21.20 0.36
C GLU A 226 4.43 -20.18 -0.71
N ILE A 227 4.32 -18.89 -0.35
CA ILE A 227 3.99 -17.82 -1.30
C ILE A 227 5.02 -17.76 -2.43
N LEU A 228 6.31 -17.84 -2.10
CA LEU A 228 7.39 -17.82 -3.09
C LEU A 228 7.31 -19.02 -4.03
N ALA A 229 7.07 -20.22 -3.51
CA ALA A 229 6.92 -21.46 -4.30
C ALA A 229 5.73 -21.34 -5.28
N HIS A 230 4.55 -20.97 -4.79
CA HIS A 230 3.37 -20.80 -5.64
C HIS A 230 3.52 -19.68 -6.67
N ARG A 231 4.24 -18.60 -6.32
CA ARG A 231 4.61 -17.56 -7.28
C ARG A 231 5.46 -18.11 -8.42
N GLY A 232 6.45 -18.96 -8.12
CA GLY A 232 7.27 -19.63 -9.11
C GLY A 232 6.47 -20.55 -10.03
N GLU A 233 5.54 -21.36 -9.48
CA GLU A 233 4.63 -22.21 -10.24
C GLU A 233 3.76 -21.40 -11.20
N LEU A 234 3.13 -20.34 -10.71
CA LEU A 234 2.26 -19.48 -11.52
C LEU A 234 3.03 -18.78 -12.65
N LEU A 235 4.23 -18.28 -12.38
CA LEU A 235 5.10 -17.68 -13.39
C LEU A 235 5.49 -18.71 -14.47
N SER A 236 5.75 -19.99 -14.09
CA SER A 236 6.01 -21.06 -15.06
C SER A 236 4.82 -21.33 -15.99
N ILE A 237 3.58 -21.32 -15.43
CA ILE A 237 2.35 -21.49 -16.23
C ILE A 237 2.18 -20.31 -17.20
N VAL A 238 2.39 -19.06 -16.74
CA VAL A 238 2.31 -17.86 -17.60
C VAL A 238 3.39 -17.90 -18.69
N ALA A 239 4.61 -18.31 -18.39
CA ALA A 239 5.69 -18.42 -19.35
C ALA A 239 5.35 -19.42 -20.50
N ASN A 240 4.54 -20.44 -20.20
CA ASN A 240 3.97 -21.36 -21.21
C ASN A 240 2.75 -20.78 -21.96
N ARG A 241 2.45 -19.49 -21.80
CA ARG A 241 1.33 -18.76 -22.40
C ARG A 241 -0.06 -19.24 -21.96
N ASP A 242 -0.16 -19.96 -20.86
CA ASP A 242 -1.44 -20.39 -20.26
C ASP A 242 -1.87 -19.44 -19.14
N VAL A 243 -2.24 -18.22 -19.51
CA VAL A 243 -2.71 -17.20 -18.54
C VAL A 243 -4.00 -17.66 -17.83
N HIS A 244 -4.92 -18.31 -18.59
CA HIS A 244 -6.16 -18.82 -18.02
C HIS A 244 -5.88 -19.91 -16.98
N GLY A 245 -5.00 -20.87 -17.29
CA GLY A 245 -4.56 -21.91 -16.37
C GLY A 245 -3.88 -21.34 -15.10
N ALA A 246 -3.08 -20.29 -15.23
CA ALA A 246 -2.47 -19.63 -14.08
C ALA A 246 -3.51 -19.04 -13.12
N PHE A 247 -4.51 -18.33 -13.63
CA PHE A 247 -5.60 -17.80 -12.78
C PHE A 247 -6.49 -18.91 -12.21
N ALA A 248 -6.76 -19.98 -12.97
CA ALA A 248 -7.51 -21.14 -12.50
C ALA A 248 -6.74 -21.89 -11.39
N HIS A 249 -5.43 -22.04 -11.54
CA HIS A 249 -4.56 -22.62 -10.49
C HIS A 249 -4.55 -21.75 -9.23
N ALA A 250 -4.34 -20.44 -9.39
CA ALA A 250 -4.37 -19.50 -8.27
C ALA A 250 -5.70 -19.55 -7.50
N ALA A 251 -6.83 -19.76 -8.18
CA ALA A 251 -8.15 -19.82 -7.56
C ALA A 251 -8.32 -21.02 -6.60
N GLN A 252 -7.48 -22.06 -6.72
CA GLN A 252 -7.52 -23.24 -5.85
C GLN A 252 -6.68 -23.10 -4.58
N LEU A 253 -5.84 -22.03 -4.51
CA LEU A 253 -4.97 -21.80 -3.36
C LEU A 253 -5.77 -21.24 -2.17
N PRO A 254 -5.27 -21.38 -0.94
CA PRO A 254 -5.88 -20.76 0.24
C PRO A 254 -5.98 -19.23 0.14
N PRO A 255 -6.97 -18.59 0.80
CA PRO A 255 -7.27 -17.18 0.64
C PRO A 255 -6.08 -16.23 0.85
N GLU A 256 -5.25 -16.48 1.86
CA GLU A 256 -4.07 -15.67 2.17
C GLU A 256 -2.99 -15.80 1.08
N ILE A 257 -2.80 -16.98 0.53
CA ILE A 257 -1.85 -17.19 -0.57
C ILE A 257 -2.39 -16.55 -1.85
N ARG A 258 -3.68 -16.72 -2.16
CA ARG A 258 -4.31 -16.04 -3.30
C ARG A 258 -4.14 -14.53 -3.23
N ALA A 259 -4.37 -13.93 -2.07
CA ALA A 259 -4.20 -12.49 -1.85
C ALA A 259 -2.77 -12.04 -2.13
N ALA A 260 -1.77 -12.87 -1.80
CA ALA A 260 -0.36 -12.57 -1.99
C ALA A 260 0.14 -12.79 -3.43
N VAL A 261 -0.35 -13.82 -4.14
CA VAL A 261 0.19 -14.20 -5.46
C VAL A 261 -0.53 -13.53 -6.63
N LYS A 262 -1.84 -13.24 -6.53
CA LYS A 262 -2.59 -12.59 -7.60
C LYS A 262 -2.02 -11.26 -8.08
N PRO A 263 -1.46 -10.37 -7.22
CA PRO A 263 -0.78 -9.17 -7.68
C PRO A 263 0.35 -9.41 -8.69
N PHE A 264 1.07 -10.52 -8.54
CA PHE A 264 2.14 -10.91 -9.50
C PHE A 264 1.57 -11.38 -10.83
N LEU A 265 0.46 -12.14 -10.81
CA LEU A 265 -0.22 -12.50 -12.04
C LEU A 265 -0.72 -11.28 -12.80
N VAL A 266 -1.32 -10.32 -12.11
CA VAL A 266 -1.75 -9.06 -12.72
C VAL A 266 -0.56 -8.33 -13.31
N HIS A 267 0.54 -8.20 -12.56
CA HIS A 267 1.74 -7.51 -13.02
C HIS A 267 2.32 -8.12 -14.31
N THR A 268 2.46 -9.45 -14.33
CA THR A 268 3.02 -10.18 -15.49
C THR A 268 2.08 -10.24 -16.68
N THR A 269 0.76 -10.26 -16.46
CA THR A 269 -0.23 -10.45 -17.54
C THR A 269 -0.75 -9.14 -18.11
N ALA A 270 -0.91 -8.11 -17.28
CA ALA A 270 -1.39 -6.80 -17.70
C ALA A 270 -0.26 -5.84 -18.14
N GLY A 271 1.00 -6.17 -17.84
CA GLY A 271 2.14 -5.33 -18.17
C GLY A 271 2.30 -4.10 -17.27
N HIS A 272 1.57 -4.05 -16.17
CA HIS A 272 1.65 -2.98 -15.17
C HIS A 272 1.24 -3.51 -13.79
N THR A 273 1.57 -2.75 -12.74
CA THR A 273 1.20 -3.11 -11.35
C THR A 273 -0.33 -3.11 -11.14
N THR A 274 -0.79 -3.56 -9.98
CA THR A 274 -2.21 -3.55 -9.56
C THR A 274 -2.69 -2.12 -9.27
N GLU A 275 -2.73 -1.27 -10.28
CA GLU A 275 -2.94 0.18 -10.17
C GLU A 275 -4.27 0.57 -9.52
N ILE A 276 -5.36 -0.16 -9.85
CA ILE A 276 -6.70 0.19 -9.38
C ILE A 276 -6.85 -0.01 -7.88
N VAL A 277 -6.46 -1.18 -7.35
CA VAL A 277 -6.56 -1.44 -5.90
C VAL A 277 -5.55 -0.61 -5.11
N THR A 278 -4.39 -0.34 -5.69
CA THR A 278 -3.36 0.54 -5.12
C THR A 278 -3.91 1.96 -4.97
N ALA A 279 -4.47 2.53 -6.04
CA ALA A 279 -5.09 3.85 -6.00
C ALA A 279 -6.29 3.89 -5.04
N HIS A 280 -7.12 2.84 -5.04
CA HIS A 280 -8.29 2.75 -4.15
C HIS A 280 -7.88 2.74 -2.67
N SER A 281 -6.86 1.98 -2.29
CA SER A 281 -6.38 1.95 -0.90
C SER A 281 -5.84 3.32 -0.44
N VAL A 282 -5.11 4.02 -1.30
CA VAL A 282 -4.60 5.36 -1.01
C VAL A 282 -5.75 6.39 -0.95
N ALA A 283 -6.72 6.31 -1.86
CA ALA A 283 -7.88 7.18 -1.85
C ALA A 283 -8.72 7.01 -0.57
N ASP A 284 -8.89 5.78 -0.06
CA ASP A 284 -9.59 5.51 1.21
C ASP A 284 -8.83 6.11 2.42
N ILE A 285 -7.50 6.05 2.41
CA ILE A 285 -6.67 6.67 3.45
C ILE A 285 -6.82 8.19 3.40
N ILE A 286 -6.77 8.81 2.22
CA ILE A 286 -6.99 10.25 2.04
C ILE A 286 -8.38 10.65 2.50
N ASP A 287 -9.41 9.89 2.13
CA ASP A 287 -10.79 10.13 2.53
C ASP A 287 -10.94 10.11 4.05
N THR A 288 -10.32 9.14 4.74
CA THR A 288 -10.27 9.09 6.21
C THR A 288 -9.65 10.36 6.82
N VAL A 289 -8.55 10.86 6.23
CA VAL A 289 -7.86 12.06 6.72
C VAL A 289 -8.68 13.33 6.45
N VAL A 290 -9.29 13.43 5.29
CA VAL A 290 -10.09 14.60 4.86
C VAL A 290 -11.41 14.68 5.65
N ASN A 291 -12.10 13.55 5.82
CA ASN A 291 -13.33 13.47 6.59
C ASN A 291 -13.09 13.60 8.10
N GLY A 292 -11.89 13.26 8.56
CA GLY A 292 -11.42 13.45 9.94
C GLY A 292 -12.03 12.51 10.97
N GLU A 293 -12.84 11.52 10.57
CA GLU A 293 -13.36 10.49 11.47
C GLU A 293 -12.28 9.44 11.75
N PRO A 294 -11.80 9.31 13.00
CA PRO A 294 -10.74 8.35 13.32
C PRO A 294 -11.15 6.92 12.98
N THR A 295 -10.41 6.29 12.09
CA THR A 295 -10.66 4.92 11.61
C THR A 295 -9.46 4.03 11.89
N VAL A 296 -9.68 2.78 12.29
CA VAL A 296 -8.60 1.80 12.47
C VAL A 296 -8.30 1.14 11.14
N LEU A 297 -7.06 1.36 10.65
CA LEU A 297 -6.57 0.81 9.40
C LEU A 297 -5.25 0.07 9.61
N PRO A 298 -5.00 -1.06 8.94
CA PRO A 298 -3.68 -1.69 8.90
C PRO A 298 -2.76 -0.89 7.98
N LEU A 299 -1.79 -0.18 8.55
CA LEU A 299 -0.85 0.68 7.82
C LEU A 299 0.58 0.38 8.27
N GLN A 300 1.55 0.55 7.36
CA GLN A 300 2.95 0.57 7.78
C GLN A 300 3.25 1.87 8.52
N VAL A 301 3.79 1.75 9.71
CA VAL A 301 4.23 2.88 10.53
C VAL A 301 5.57 2.56 11.19
N MET A 302 6.30 3.60 11.59
CA MET A 302 7.50 3.49 12.41
C MET A 302 7.10 3.33 13.88
N LEU A 303 7.47 2.20 14.49
CA LEU A 303 7.30 1.93 15.92
C LEU A 303 8.60 2.17 16.70
N ASP A 304 8.46 2.56 17.95
CA ASP A 304 9.54 2.74 18.92
C ASP A 304 9.20 2.04 20.25
N ASN A 305 9.02 0.72 20.17
CA ASN A 305 8.66 -0.18 21.30
C ASN A 305 7.28 0.09 21.93
N ASP A 306 6.44 0.85 21.30
CA ASP A 306 5.11 1.23 21.78
C ASP A 306 4.00 0.17 21.48
N TYR A 307 4.35 -0.92 20.79
CA TYR A 307 3.45 -2.05 20.59
C TYR A 307 4.22 -3.37 20.53
N LEU A 308 3.88 -4.34 21.37
CA LEU A 308 4.50 -5.68 21.44
C LEU A 308 6.04 -5.66 21.49
N GLU A 309 6.63 -4.59 22.04
CA GLU A 309 8.09 -4.36 22.05
C GLU A 309 8.72 -4.37 20.65
N LEU A 310 7.95 -3.96 19.62
CA LEU A 310 8.41 -3.84 18.24
C LEU A 310 9.05 -2.48 17.99
N ALA A 311 10.18 -2.47 17.31
CA ALA A 311 10.85 -1.28 16.82
C ALA A 311 11.11 -1.39 15.31
N GLY A 312 11.05 -0.25 14.61
CA GLY A 312 11.20 -0.20 13.15
C GLY A 312 9.87 -0.10 12.42
N VAL A 313 9.86 -0.41 11.13
CA VAL A 313 8.68 -0.24 10.28
C VAL A 313 7.99 -1.57 10.00
N GLY A 314 6.67 -1.56 10.08
CA GLY A 314 5.83 -2.69 9.67
C GLY A 314 4.35 -2.33 9.68
N GLY A 315 3.55 -3.18 9.05
CA GLY A 315 2.10 -3.06 9.00
C GLY A 315 1.46 -3.49 10.31
N VAL A 316 0.79 -2.55 10.98
CA VAL A 316 0.05 -2.77 12.23
C VAL A 316 -1.29 -2.02 12.19
N PRO A 317 -2.28 -2.40 13.00
CA PRO A 317 -3.55 -1.68 13.04
C PRO A 317 -3.38 -0.35 13.79
N VAL A 318 -3.51 0.76 13.10
CA VAL A 318 -3.40 2.11 13.69
C VAL A 318 -4.71 2.88 13.59
N ARG A 319 -4.97 3.74 14.55
CA ARG A 319 -6.04 4.72 14.49
C ARG A 319 -5.55 5.95 13.73
N LEU A 320 -6.06 6.10 12.51
CA LEU A 320 -5.76 7.23 11.62
C LEU A 320 -6.88 8.27 11.70
N GLY A 321 -6.53 9.54 11.78
CA GLY A 321 -7.43 10.69 11.73
C GLY A 321 -6.84 11.85 10.93
N SER A 322 -7.46 13.04 11.03
CA SER A 322 -7.09 14.23 10.24
C SER A 322 -5.69 14.79 10.52
N GLN A 323 -5.06 14.39 11.63
CA GLN A 323 -3.74 14.85 12.06
C GLN A 323 -2.67 13.74 11.99
N GLY A 324 -2.93 12.65 11.29
CA GLY A 324 -2.07 11.48 11.24
C GLY A 324 -2.57 10.32 12.11
N TRP A 325 -1.71 9.34 12.37
CA TRP A 325 -2.05 8.22 13.24
C TRP A 325 -1.71 8.54 14.69
N THR A 326 -2.49 8.04 15.63
CA THR A 326 -2.39 8.42 17.05
C THR A 326 -1.97 7.27 17.97
N GLU A 327 -2.38 6.06 17.65
CA GLU A 327 -2.10 4.87 18.46
C GLU A 327 -2.12 3.60 17.60
N VAL A 328 -1.40 2.58 18.03
CA VAL A 328 -1.60 1.22 17.56
C VAL A 328 -2.72 0.60 18.38
N VAL A 329 -3.72 0.03 17.69
CA VAL A 329 -4.86 -0.62 18.34
C VAL A 329 -4.52 -2.09 18.57
N ASP A 330 -4.51 -2.51 19.83
CA ASP A 330 -4.32 -3.92 20.15
C ASP A 330 -5.56 -4.73 19.75
N LEU A 331 -5.39 -5.63 18.79
CA LEU A 331 -6.45 -6.52 18.32
C LEU A 331 -6.52 -7.84 19.10
N GLY A 332 -5.58 -8.12 20.02
CA GLY A 332 -5.49 -9.42 20.68
C GLY A 332 -5.09 -10.54 19.71
N LEU A 333 -4.01 -10.37 18.97
CA LEU A 333 -3.48 -11.34 18.02
C LEU A 333 -3.13 -12.68 18.68
N ALA A 334 -3.28 -13.78 17.94
CA ALA A 334 -2.82 -15.09 18.41
C ALA A 334 -1.29 -15.14 18.54
N GLU A 335 -0.77 -16.05 19.37
CA GLU A 335 0.66 -16.15 19.67
C GLU A 335 1.53 -16.38 18.42
N ASP A 336 1.06 -17.21 17.48
CA ASP A 336 1.74 -17.47 16.21
C ASP A 336 1.73 -16.25 15.27
N GLU A 337 0.68 -15.42 15.32
CA GLU A 337 0.57 -14.15 14.59
C GLU A 337 1.53 -13.10 15.17
N VAL A 338 1.62 -12.99 16.50
CA VAL A 338 2.60 -12.12 17.17
C VAL A 338 4.04 -12.56 16.84
N ALA A 339 4.33 -13.85 16.87
CA ALA A 339 5.65 -14.38 16.51
C ALA A 339 5.98 -14.07 15.04
N ALA A 340 5.02 -14.23 14.13
CA ALA A 340 5.18 -13.88 12.73
C ALA A 340 5.42 -12.37 12.53
N LEU A 341 4.71 -11.52 13.28
CA LEU A 341 4.88 -10.07 13.23
C LEU A 341 6.29 -9.64 13.65
N ARG A 342 6.83 -10.21 14.72
CA ARG A 342 8.22 -9.99 15.14
C ARG A 342 9.23 -10.37 14.04
N ARG A 343 9.02 -11.51 13.37
CA ARG A 343 9.88 -11.94 12.24
C ARG A 343 9.79 -10.97 11.06
N ALA A 344 8.60 -10.48 10.72
CA ALA A 344 8.41 -9.52 9.64
C ALA A 344 9.15 -8.21 9.90
N PHE A 345 9.08 -7.66 11.12
CA PHE A 345 9.83 -6.45 11.50
C PHE A 345 11.35 -6.66 11.39
N ASN A 346 11.86 -7.81 11.86
CA ASN A 346 13.28 -8.15 11.72
C ASN A 346 13.72 -8.28 10.26
N ALA A 347 12.88 -8.87 9.39
CA ALA A 347 13.15 -8.99 7.96
C ALA A 347 13.20 -7.60 7.28
N VAL A 348 12.28 -6.71 7.61
CA VAL A 348 12.30 -5.30 7.14
C VAL A 348 13.59 -4.60 7.56
N ALA A 349 13.96 -4.69 8.84
CA ALA A 349 15.19 -4.08 9.35
C ALA A 349 16.45 -4.59 8.62
N ALA A 350 16.52 -5.89 8.33
CA ALA A 350 17.63 -6.49 7.58
C ALA A 350 17.71 -5.97 6.14
N VAL A 351 16.57 -5.84 5.44
CA VAL A 351 16.52 -5.26 4.08
C VAL A 351 16.94 -3.80 4.09
N SER A 352 16.41 -2.99 5.01
CA SER A 352 16.78 -1.57 5.14
C SER A 352 18.28 -1.41 5.37
N ALA A 353 18.86 -2.19 6.27
CA ALA A 353 20.29 -2.16 6.54
C ALA A 353 21.14 -2.54 5.30
N ALA A 354 20.74 -3.56 4.54
CA ALA A 354 21.44 -3.98 3.33
C ALA A 354 21.40 -2.93 2.21
N VAL A 355 20.27 -2.21 2.07
CA VAL A 355 20.11 -1.14 1.05
C VAL A 355 20.94 0.10 1.42
N GLN A 356 21.06 0.42 2.72
CA GLN A 356 21.82 1.60 3.21
C GLN A 356 23.33 1.36 3.28
N ALA A 357 23.80 0.11 3.47
CA ALA A 357 25.22 -0.23 3.59
C ALA A 357 25.93 -0.36 2.25
N SER A 358 25.23 -0.39 1.17
CA SER A 358 25.72 -0.67 -0.18
C SER A 358 25.58 0.54 -1.11
#